data_67ee7e986dcdd8539dd6286d270d9277
#
_entry.id   67ee7e986dcdd8539dd6286d270d9277
#
_cell.length_a   1.000
_cell.length_b   1.000
_cell.length_c   1.000
_cell.angle_alpha   90.00
_cell.angle_beta   90.00
_cell.angle_gamma   90.00
#
_symmetry.space_group_name_H-M   'P 1'
#
loop_
_entity.id
_entity.type
_entity.pdbx_description
1 polymer ?
#
loop_
_entity_poly.entity_id
_entity_poly.type
_entity_poly.pdbx_seq_one_letter_code
_entity_poly.pdbx_strand_id
1 'polypeptide(L)'
;EKTEDSDLDIYNKGDYYLHHTTDEHPRDEMFPTHAHRYCELFYCIAGKGIYTVEGTDYPFSPGTVMLMRYGEVHKLHIDTSERYERIVLHFPMSVFDDTPWSGELAKLYTDRPLGKGNMFKGSDEQTAYIERTMRNMCRENVTDEAERVALMNAGLMAVLGELRGITDDGGANVPKPLADGDAISNEIVSSVIAYINDHLTEDWTLGKLESKFFFSKSYLNRAFKMSTGSSVWDYVVMKRLLVARALLREGKSANEASEECGFRDYSSFYRQYKKRFGVSPSSDRRSQEKNRT
;
A
#
# COMPACT_ATOMS: atom_id res chain seq x y z
N GLU A 1 15.29 19.06 27.41
CA GLU A 1 15.89 18.07 26.49
C GLU A 1 14.95 18.01 25.29
N LYS A 2 15.44 18.40 24.12
CA LYS A 2 14.69 18.30 22.88
C LYS A 2 14.69 16.84 22.46
N THR A 3 13.58 16.14 22.63
CA THR A 3 13.29 14.91 21.91
C THR A 3 13.08 15.32 20.46
N GLU A 4 14.05 15.09 19.62
CA GLU A 4 13.97 15.38 18.19
C GLU A 4 13.13 14.28 17.53
N ASP A 5 12.01 14.67 16.89
CA ASP A 5 11.35 13.84 15.93
C ASP A 5 12.39 13.38 14.91
N SER A 6 12.63 12.08 14.81
CA SER A 6 13.59 11.53 13.87
C SER A 6 12.85 10.87 12.71
N ASP A 7 12.97 11.45 11.55
CA ASP A 7 12.45 10.94 10.30
C ASP A 7 13.66 10.57 9.43
N LEU A 8 14.05 9.29 9.49
CA LEU A 8 15.26 8.80 8.84
C LEU A 8 14.91 8.00 7.58
N ASP A 9 15.10 8.63 6.42
CA ASP A 9 15.21 7.90 5.16
C ASP A 9 16.52 7.09 5.17
N ILE A 10 16.42 5.81 5.52
CA ILE A 10 17.57 4.90 5.58
C ILE A 10 18.05 4.57 4.16
N TYR A 11 17.11 4.42 3.21
CA TYR A 11 17.41 4.16 1.82
C TYR A 11 16.24 4.61 0.92
N ASN A 12 16.55 5.38 -0.13
CA ASN A 12 15.55 5.86 -1.08
C ASN A 12 16.17 5.93 -2.49
N LYS A 13 16.34 4.78 -3.13
CA LYS A 13 16.90 4.69 -4.49
C LYS A 13 16.23 3.59 -5.29
N GLY A 14 16.08 3.84 -6.59
CA GLY A 14 15.52 2.88 -7.53
C GLY A 14 14.09 2.49 -7.17
N ASP A 15 13.89 1.20 -6.96
CA ASP A 15 12.60 0.60 -6.62
C ASP A 15 12.46 0.23 -5.13
N TYR A 16 13.41 0.64 -4.29
CA TYR A 16 13.42 0.42 -2.85
C TYR A 16 13.31 1.71 -2.05
N TYR A 17 12.55 1.64 -0.97
CA TYR A 17 12.48 2.69 0.04
C TYR A 17 12.41 2.05 1.43
N LEU A 18 13.35 2.38 2.30
CA LEU A 18 13.39 1.94 3.69
C LEU A 18 13.39 3.17 4.59
N HIS A 19 12.40 3.25 5.45
CA HIS A 19 12.16 4.39 6.32
C HIS A 19 11.91 3.94 7.75
N HIS A 20 12.52 4.63 8.70
CA HIS A 20 12.29 4.48 10.13
C HIS A 20 11.86 5.84 10.69
N THR A 21 10.63 5.92 11.16
CA THR A 21 10.06 7.15 11.73
C THR A 21 9.84 6.99 13.22
N THR A 22 10.27 8.00 13.98
CA THR A 22 9.87 8.21 15.37
C THR A 22 9.27 9.60 15.49
N ASP A 23 8.04 9.70 15.96
CA ASP A 23 7.31 10.96 16.13
C ASP A 23 6.72 11.00 17.55
N GLU A 24 7.19 11.97 18.34
CA GLU A 24 6.72 12.16 19.72
C GLU A 24 5.35 12.89 19.76
N HIS A 25 5.00 13.60 18.69
CA HIS A 25 3.76 14.36 18.57
C HIS A 25 3.11 14.13 17.19
N PRO A 26 2.69 12.90 16.90
CA PRO A 26 2.20 12.54 15.58
C PRO A 26 0.91 13.29 15.24
N ARG A 27 0.72 13.59 13.93
CA ARG A 27 -0.46 14.26 13.42
C ARG A 27 -1.07 13.44 12.29
N ASP A 28 -2.39 13.19 12.35
CA ASP A 28 -3.10 12.34 11.40
C ASP A 28 -3.03 12.88 9.95
N GLU A 29 -2.93 14.21 9.78
CA GLU A 29 -2.80 14.85 8.46
C GLU A 29 -1.49 14.49 7.73
N MET A 30 -0.48 13.98 8.43
CA MET A 30 0.79 13.54 7.83
C MET A 30 0.63 12.26 6.99
N PHE A 31 -0.49 11.54 7.14
CA PHE A 31 -0.74 10.26 6.49
C PHE A 31 -1.96 10.30 5.56
N PRO A 32 -1.88 11.04 4.43
CA PRO A 32 -2.99 11.12 3.49
C PRO A 32 -3.24 9.78 2.81
N THR A 33 -4.48 9.57 2.36
CA THR A 33 -4.82 8.42 1.52
C THR A 33 -3.94 8.36 0.29
N HIS A 34 -3.30 7.21 0.06
CA HIS A 34 -2.43 7.01 -1.09
C HIS A 34 -2.41 5.55 -1.57
N ALA A 35 -1.80 5.35 -2.70
CA ALA A 35 -1.37 4.06 -3.21
C ALA A 35 -0.07 4.26 -3.98
N HIS A 36 0.75 3.26 -4.01
CA HIS A 36 2.03 3.29 -4.72
C HIS A 36 2.25 2.03 -5.55
N ARG A 37 3.29 2.07 -6.37
CA ARG A 37 3.65 1.01 -7.32
C ARG A 37 4.47 -0.12 -6.71
N TYR A 38 4.74 -0.06 -5.43
CA TYR A 38 5.55 -1.01 -4.69
C TYR A 38 4.68 -1.88 -3.81
N CYS A 39 5.18 -3.06 -3.45
CA CYS A 39 4.71 -3.74 -2.26
C CYS A 39 5.27 -3.00 -1.03
N GLU A 40 4.51 -3.03 0.05
CA GLU A 40 4.92 -2.45 1.32
C GLU A 40 4.88 -3.51 2.41
N LEU A 41 5.93 -3.49 3.22
CA LEU A 41 5.99 -4.13 4.52
C LEU A 41 6.05 -3.02 5.57
N PHE A 42 5.00 -2.89 6.36
CA PHE A 42 4.91 -1.95 7.48
C PHE A 42 5.03 -2.73 8.79
N TYR A 43 5.79 -2.21 9.74
CA TYR A 43 5.91 -2.72 11.10
C TYR A 43 5.71 -1.61 12.12
N CYS A 44 4.75 -1.80 13.05
CA CYS A 44 4.49 -0.88 14.15
C CYS A 44 5.38 -1.23 15.36
N ILE A 45 6.19 -0.28 15.80
CA ILE A 45 7.06 -0.42 16.99
C ILE A 45 6.38 0.18 18.21
N ALA A 46 5.80 1.38 18.08
CA ALA A 46 5.09 2.08 19.14
C ALA A 46 3.89 2.84 18.59
N GLY A 47 2.92 3.10 19.45
CA GLY A 47 1.66 3.77 19.08
C GLY A 47 0.59 2.79 18.64
N LYS A 48 -0.59 3.33 18.36
CA LYS A 48 -1.78 2.58 17.90
C LYS A 48 -2.61 3.42 16.95
N GLY A 49 -3.53 2.78 16.26
CA GLY A 49 -4.42 3.47 15.32
C GLY A 49 -5.20 2.49 14.47
N ILE A 50 -5.67 2.99 13.33
CA ILE A 50 -6.41 2.23 12.32
C ILE A 50 -5.68 2.36 10.98
N TYR A 51 -5.35 1.23 10.38
CA TYR A 51 -4.86 1.16 9.01
C TYR A 51 -6.01 0.75 8.09
N THR A 52 -6.54 1.68 7.31
CA THR A 52 -7.59 1.39 6.33
C THR A 52 -6.97 0.97 5.01
N VAL A 53 -7.25 -0.24 4.53
CA VAL A 53 -6.77 -0.75 3.24
C VAL A 53 -7.97 -1.16 2.38
N GLU A 54 -8.14 -0.53 1.21
CA GLU A 54 -9.27 -0.79 0.29
C GLU A 54 -10.63 -0.76 1.02
N GLY A 55 -10.80 0.18 1.96
CA GLY A 55 -12.02 0.34 2.78
C GLY A 55 -12.19 -0.68 3.90
N THR A 56 -11.20 -1.53 4.16
CA THR A 56 -11.18 -2.44 5.32
C THR A 56 -10.30 -1.85 6.42
N ASP A 57 -10.84 -1.73 7.62
CA ASP A 57 -10.17 -1.16 8.77
C ASP A 57 -9.45 -2.24 9.58
N TYR A 58 -8.18 -1.99 9.84
CA TYR A 58 -7.29 -2.84 10.63
C TYR A 58 -6.79 -2.06 11.84
N PRO A 59 -7.29 -2.33 13.07
CA PRO A 59 -6.71 -1.74 14.26
C PRO A 59 -5.30 -2.29 14.48
N PHE A 60 -4.32 -1.41 14.55
CA PHE A 60 -2.92 -1.78 14.78
C PHE A 60 -2.41 -1.30 16.14
N SER A 61 -1.39 -1.98 16.64
CA SER A 61 -0.67 -1.71 17.88
C SER A 61 0.76 -2.23 17.77
N PRO A 62 1.65 -2.01 18.74
CA PRO A 62 3.00 -2.53 18.69
C PRO A 62 3.04 -4.03 18.35
N GLY A 63 3.95 -4.41 17.47
CA GLY A 63 4.11 -5.77 16.94
C GLY A 63 3.22 -6.10 15.74
N THR A 64 2.37 -5.18 15.29
CA THR A 64 1.56 -5.39 14.08
C THR A 64 2.41 -5.23 12.82
N VAL A 65 2.29 -6.22 11.93
CA VAL A 65 2.79 -6.16 10.55
C VAL A 65 1.63 -5.93 9.60
N MET A 66 1.79 -5.00 8.65
CA MET A 66 0.86 -4.82 7.54
C MET A 66 1.57 -5.09 6.21
N LEU A 67 0.91 -5.83 5.33
CA LEU A 67 1.36 -6.05 3.96
C LEU A 67 0.41 -5.37 3.00
N MET A 68 0.91 -4.41 2.22
CA MET A 68 0.18 -3.80 1.11
C MET A 68 0.83 -4.21 -0.19
N ARG A 69 0.04 -4.82 -1.08
CA ARG A 69 0.53 -5.09 -2.42
C ARG A 69 0.44 -3.85 -3.30
N TYR A 70 1.16 -3.87 -4.40
CA TYR A 70 1.05 -2.91 -5.47
C TYR A 70 -0.41 -2.48 -5.72
N GLY A 71 -0.63 -1.17 -5.68
CA GLY A 71 -1.92 -0.58 -6.03
C GLY A 71 -3.04 -0.69 -4.99
N GLU A 72 -2.82 -1.28 -3.83
CA GLU A 72 -3.78 -1.20 -2.73
C GLU A 72 -3.82 0.23 -2.16
N VAL A 73 -5.01 0.82 -2.19
CA VAL A 73 -5.24 2.15 -1.61
C VAL A 73 -5.33 2.01 -0.11
N HIS A 74 -4.53 2.80 0.58
CA HIS A 74 -4.49 2.73 2.04
C HIS A 74 -4.35 4.10 2.69
N LYS A 75 -4.78 4.17 3.94
CA LYS A 75 -4.67 5.33 4.81
C LYS A 75 -4.34 4.88 6.23
N LEU A 76 -3.48 5.62 6.88
CA LEU A 76 -3.15 5.46 8.28
C LEU A 76 -3.87 6.54 9.09
N HIS A 77 -4.57 6.13 10.15
CA HIS A 77 -5.12 6.96 11.20
C HIS A 77 -4.43 6.61 12.51
N ILE A 78 -3.69 7.55 13.07
CA ILE A 78 -2.92 7.32 14.29
C ILE A 78 -3.60 7.96 15.51
N ASP A 79 -3.42 7.36 16.67
CA ASP A 79 -3.74 8.00 17.93
C ASP A 79 -2.68 9.06 18.23
N THR A 80 -3.07 10.32 18.12
CA THR A 80 -2.15 11.47 18.27
C THR A 80 -1.78 11.77 19.74
N SER A 81 -2.33 11.02 20.69
CA SER A 81 -2.04 11.17 22.12
C SER A 81 -0.82 10.39 22.59
N GLU A 82 -0.26 9.52 21.73
CA GLU A 82 0.86 8.65 22.06
C GLU A 82 1.99 8.81 21.04
N ARG A 83 3.22 8.55 21.49
CA ARG A 83 4.39 8.42 20.59
C ARG A 83 4.12 7.37 19.54
N TYR A 84 4.53 7.67 18.31
CA TYR A 84 4.39 6.78 17.17
C TYR A 84 5.76 6.42 16.60
N GLU A 85 6.03 5.12 16.43
CA GLU A 85 7.26 4.63 15.81
C GLU A 85 6.96 3.47 14.88
N ARG A 86 7.52 3.53 13.66
CA ARG A 86 7.33 2.51 12.63
C ARG A 86 8.57 2.32 11.76
N ILE A 87 8.66 1.14 11.15
CA ILE A 87 9.56 0.88 10.01
C ILE A 87 8.70 0.50 8.81
N VAL A 88 9.03 1.07 7.64
CA VAL A 88 8.35 0.79 6.36
C VAL A 88 9.41 0.42 5.34
N LEU A 89 9.19 -0.70 4.65
CA LEU A 89 9.96 -1.13 3.49
C LEU A 89 9.06 -1.18 2.26
N HIS A 90 9.36 -0.36 1.25
CA HIS A 90 8.81 -0.51 -0.10
C HIS A 90 9.79 -1.27 -0.98
N PHE A 91 9.27 -2.18 -1.80
CA PHE A 91 10.08 -3.01 -2.69
C PHE A 91 9.29 -3.42 -3.93
N PRO A 92 9.97 -3.75 -5.05
CA PRO A 92 9.30 -4.21 -6.25
C PRO A 92 8.86 -5.68 -6.11
N MET A 93 7.76 -6.06 -6.75
CA MET A 93 7.28 -7.45 -6.77
C MET A 93 8.31 -8.42 -7.39
N SER A 94 9.17 -7.91 -8.28
CA SER A 94 10.24 -8.70 -8.92
C SER A 94 11.28 -9.29 -7.95
N VAL A 95 11.31 -8.87 -6.69
CA VAL A 95 12.15 -9.50 -5.66
C VAL A 95 11.85 -10.98 -5.46
N PHE A 96 10.67 -11.42 -5.91
CA PHE A 96 10.23 -12.80 -5.83
C PHE A 96 10.50 -13.62 -7.11
N ASP A 97 11.07 -13.03 -8.14
CA ASP A 97 11.27 -13.72 -9.43
C ASP A 97 12.51 -14.62 -9.46
N ASP A 98 13.49 -14.36 -8.58
CA ASP A 98 14.83 -14.95 -8.68
C ASP A 98 14.94 -16.38 -8.13
N THR A 99 13.97 -16.86 -7.33
CA THR A 99 14.05 -18.19 -6.73
C THR A 99 12.68 -18.88 -6.66
N PRO A 100 12.59 -20.20 -6.88
CA PRO A 100 11.32 -20.94 -6.85
C PRO A 100 10.57 -20.86 -5.51
N TRP A 101 11.30 -20.78 -4.39
CA TRP A 101 10.71 -20.71 -3.05
C TRP A 101 10.20 -19.31 -2.69
N SER A 102 10.75 -18.25 -3.30
CA SER A 102 10.28 -16.89 -3.04
C SER A 102 8.88 -16.63 -3.58
N GLY A 103 8.47 -17.35 -4.63
CA GLY A 103 7.09 -17.33 -5.14
C GLY A 103 6.05 -17.79 -4.10
N GLU A 104 6.40 -18.68 -3.18
CA GLU A 104 5.50 -19.06 -2.07
C GLU A 104 5.30 -17.91 -1.08
N LEU A 105 6.33 -17.10 -0.83
CA LEU A 105 6.22 -15.92 0.02
C LEU A 105 5.45 -14.78 -0.67
N ALA A 106 5.56 -14.67 -2.01
CA ALA A 106 4.77 -13.74 -2.80
C ALA A 106 3.26 -13.92 -2.62
N LYS A 107 2.80 -15.16 -2.35
CA LYS A 107 1.39 -15.47 -2.12
C LYS A 107 0.78 -14.72 -0.94
N LEU A 108 1.57 -14.30 0.06
CA LEU A 108 1.10 -13.43 1.14
C LEU A 108 0.58 -12.08 0.62
N TYR A 109 1.05 -11.66 -0.55
CA TYR A 109 0.56 -10.46 -1.24
C TYR A 109 -0.50 -10.77 -2.30
N THR A 110 -0.37 -11.87 -3.06
CA THR A 110 -1.16 -12.15 -4.26
C THR A 110 -2.40 -12.98 -4.02
N ASP A 111 -2.34 -13.98 -3.13
CA ASP A 111 -3.39 -14.99 -2.94
C ASP A 111 -4.45 -14.56 -1.91
N ARG A 112 -4.82 -13.30 -1.95
CA ARG A 112 -5.86 -12.72 -1.11
C ARG A 112 -6.66 -11.66 -1.87
N PRO A 113 -7.95 -11.47 -1.57
CA PRO A 113 -8.71 -10.36 -2.11
C PRO A 113 -8.10 -9.01 -1.74
N LEU A 114 -8.35 -7.96 -2.53
CA LEU A 114 -7.93 -6.60 -2.23
C LEU A 114 -8.46 -6.15 -0.87
N GLY A 115 -7.59 -5.56 -0.06
CA GLY A 115 -7.94 -5.07 1.26
C GLY A 115 -8.32 -6.15 2.27
N LYS A 116 -8.01 -7.43 2.02
CA LYS A 116 -8.25 -8.53 2.95
C LYS A 116 -6.94 -9.26 3.27
N GLY A 117 -6.81 -9.73 4.53
CA GLY A 117 -5.62 -10.46 4.96
C GLY A 117 -4.34 -9.63 4.94
N ASN A 118 -4.45 -8.32 5.17
CA ASN A 118 -3.30 -7.40 5.16
C ASN A 118 -2.54 -7.39 6.49
N MET A 119 -3.19 -7.74 7.62
CA MET A 119 -2.66 -7.59 8.96
C MET A 119 -2.20 -8.93 9.53
N PHE A 120 -1.05 -8.91 10.20
CA PHE A 120 -0.47 -10.05 10.90
C PHE A 120 -0.02 -9.62 12.31
N LYS A 121 -0.22 -10.50 13.27
CA LYS A 121 0.29 -10.33 14.63
C LYS A 121 0.65 -11.73 15.17
N GLY A 122 1.92 -11.94 15.44
CA GLY A 122 2.46 -13.20 15.94
C GLY A 122 2.45 -13.26 17.47
N SER A 123 3.02 -14.37 17.98
CA SER A 123 3.37 -14.51 19.38
C SER A 123 4.44 -13.49 19.80
N ASP A 124 4.70 -13.38 21.09
CA ASP A 124 5.75 -12.49 21.59
C ASP A 124 7.13 -12.84 21.03
N GLU A 125 7.43 -14.13 20.83
CA GLU A 125 8.69 -14.58 20.26
C GLU A 125 8.81 -14.20 18.77
N GLN A 126 7.76 -14.43 17.99
CA GLN A 126 7.69 -14.03 16.57
C GLN A 126 7.78 -12.51 16.41
N THR A 127 7.07 -11.77 17.25
CA THR A 127 7.09 -10.30 17.27
C THR A 127 8.50 -9.79 17.56
N ALA A 128 9.18 -10.34 18.57
CA ALA A 128 10.57 -9.96 18.91
C ALA A 128 11.56 -10.29 17.77
N TYR A 129 11.38 -11.43 17.09
CA TYR A 129 12.19 -11.78 15.92
C TYR A 129 11.99 -10.81 14.77
N ILE A 130 10.72 -10.51 14.44
CA ILE A 130 10.36 -9.59 13.36
C ILE A 130 10.92 -8.19 13.66
N GLU A 131 10.73 -7.67 14.88
CA GLU A 131 11.25 -6.34 15.25
C GLU A 131 12.77 -6.27 15.10
N ARG A 132 13.48 -7.25 15.64
CA ARG A 132 14.93 -7.32 15.51
C ARG A 132 15.38 -7.35 14.06
N THR A 133 14.66 -8.09 13.20
CA THR A 133 14.96 -8.19 11.77
C THR A 133 14.70 -6.85 11.06
N MET A 134 13.58 -6.19 11.34
CA MET A 134 13.24 -4.88 10.77
C MET A 134 14.27 -3.81 11.18
N ARG A 135 14.62 -3.74 12.48
CA ARG A 135 15.66 -2.82 12.98
C ARG A 135 17.04 -3.11 12.38
N ASN A 136 17.36 -4.39 12.14
CA ASN A 136 18.62 -4.77 11.51
C ASN A 136 18.74 -4.27 10.07
N MET A 137 17.65 -4.19 9.32
CA MET A 137 17.66 -3.57 7.99
C MET A 137 17.97 -2.06 8.05
N CYS A 138 17.62 -1.40 9.14
CA CYS A 138 17.84 0.05 9.35
C CYS A 138 19.23 0.42 9.89
N ARG A 139 20.19 -0.51 10.01
CA ARG A 139 21.53 -0.20 10.56
C ARG A 139 22.23 0.88 9.75
N GLU A 140 22.72 1.94 10.42
CA GLU A 140 23.35 3.10 9.78
C GLU A 140 24.76 2.78 9.22
N ASN A 141 25.46 1.79 9.79
CA ASN A 141 26.81 1.43 9.39
C ASN A 141 26.92 0.70 8.03
N VAL A 142 25.80 0.42 7.36
CA VAL A 142 25.78 -0.15 6.02
C VAL A 142 25.77 0.98 5.00
N THR A 143 26.91 1.27 4.39
CA THR A 143 27.10 2.39 3.46
C THR A 143 27.15 1.95 1.99
N ASP A 144 27.49 0.69 1.74
CA ASP A 144 27.48 0.12 0.39
C ASP A 144 26.04 -0.16 -0.08
N GLU A 145 25.75 0.24 -1.31
CA GLU A 145 24.39 0.14 -1.87
C GLU A 145 23.97 -1.32 -2.12
N ALA A 146 24.86 -2.15 -2.64
CA ALA A 146 24.56 -3.56 -2.90
C ALA A 146 24.39 -4.33 -1.58
N GLU A 147 25.22 -4.04 -0.57
CA GLU A 147 25.06 -4.59 0.78
C GLU A 147 23.73 -4.17 1.41
N ARG A 148 23.31 -2.91 1.24
CA ARG A 148 22.02 -2.41 1.73
C ARG A 148 20.85 -3.14 1.11
N VAL A 149 20.83 -3.29 -0.21
CA VAL A 149 19.78 -4.01 -0.93
C VAL A 149 19.76 -5.49 -0.53
N ALA A 150 20.92 -6.13 -0.41
CA ALA A 150 21.01 -7.52 0.06
C ALA A 150 20.45 -7.70 1.47
N LEU A 151 20.77 -6.77 2.38
CA LEU A 151 20.25 -6.79 3.76
C LEU A 151 18.74 -6.60 3.81
N MET A 152 18.19 -5.67 3.01
CA MET A 152 16.74 -5.47 2.92
C MET A 152 16.02 -6.72 2.37
N ASN A 153 16.55 -7.34 1.32
CA ASN A 153 15.96 -8.55 0.74
C ASN A 153 16.05 -9.75 1.70
N ALA A 154 17.18 -9.94 2.37
CA ALA A 154 17.32 -11.01 3.37
C ALA A 154 16.35 -10.82 4.55
N GLY A 155 16.23 -9.59 5.05
CA GLY A 155 15.30 -9.26 6.12
C GLY A 155 13.84 -9.42 5.69
N LEU A 156 13.49 -8.97 4.49
CA LEU A 156 12.16 -9.17 3.91
C LEU A 156 11.78 -10.66 3.87
N MET A 157 12.64 -11.50 3.30
CA MET A 157 12.37 -12.95 3.21
C MET A 157 12.24 -13.59 4.58
N ALA A 158 13.07 -13.18 5.56
CA ALA A 158 13.00 -13.68 6.94
C ALA A 158 11.67 -13.31 7.60
N VAL A 159 11.22 -12.05 7.47
CA VAL A 159 9.93 -11.60 8.02
C VAL A 159 8.77 -12.34 7.34
N LEU A 160 8.76 -12.45 6.01
CA LEU A 160 7.69 -13.15 5.29
C LEU A 160 7.64 -14.64 5.63
N GLY A 161 8.78 -15.26 5.91
CA GLY A 161 8.84 -16.65 6.42
C GLY A 161 8.11 -16.81 7.75
N GLU A 162 8.33 -15.89 8.70
CA GLU A 162 7.59 -15.87 9.98
C GLU A 162 6.08 -15.65 9.77
N LEU A 163 5.71 -14.70 8.91
CA LEU A 163 4.30 -14.42 8.63
C LEU A 163 3.58 -15.62 8.00
N ARG A 164 4.28 -16.41 7.18
CA ARG A 164 3.75 -17.65 6.63
C ARG A 164 3.42 -18.65 7.75
N GLY A 165 4.30 -18.81 8.74
CA GLY A 165 4.05 -19.64 9.92
C GLY A 165 2.81 -19.20 10.70
N ILE A 166 2.62 -17.89 10.88
CA ILE A 166 1.43 -17.32 11.55
C ILE A 166 0.13 -17.71 10.81
N THR A 167 0.13 -17.70 9.48
CA THR A 167 -1.07 -18.08 8.69
C THR A 167 -1.38 -19.56 8.79
N ASP A 168 -0.36 -20.41 8.79
CA ASP A 168 -0.51 -21.87 8.84
C ASP A 168 -1.02 -22.35 10.22
N ASP A 169 -0.67 -21.62 11.29
CA ASP A 169 -1.16 -21.87 12.66
C ASP A 169 -2.59 -21.36 12.94
N GLY A 170 -3.29 -20.87 11.91
CA GLY A 170 -4.65 -20.34 12.05
C GLY A 170 -4.73 -18.96 12.72
N GLY A 171 -3.58 -18.28 12.88
CA GLY A 171 -3.44 -16.97 13.51
C GLY A 171 -3.80 -15.77 12.62
N ALA A 172 -4.51 -15.97 11.51
CA ALA A 172 -4.99 -14.85 10.72
C ALA A 172 -5.96 -14.01 11.55
N ASN A 173 -5.49 -12.88 12.06
CA ASN A 173 -6.33 -11.89 12.72
C ASN A 173 -7.34 -11.34 11.71
N VAL A 174 -8.54 -11.91 11.72
CA VAL A 174 -9.69 -11.32 11.04
C VAL A 174 -9.98 -10.01 11.76
N PRO A 175 -9.99 -8.86 11.08
CA PRO A 175 -10.33 -7.59 11.70
C PRO A 175 -11.70 -7.73 12.39
N LYS A 176 -11.80 -7.33 13.65
CA LYS A 176 -13.12 -7.12 14.26
C LYS A 176 -13.79 -5.96 13.53
N PRO A 177 -15.00 -6.12 12.99
CA PRO A 177 -15.75 -4.99 12.47
C PRO A 177 -15.85 -3.91 13.56
N LEU A 178 -15.64 -2.65 13.20
CA LEU A 178 -15.96 -1.53 14.08
C LEU A 178 -17.45 -1.55 14.39
N ALA A 179 -17.83 -1.03 15.57
CA ALA A 179 -19.17 -1.12 16.12
C ALA A 179 -20.30 -0.66 15.19
N ASP A 180 -21.46 -1.24 15.35
CA ASP A 180 -22.70 -1.35 14.57
C ASP A 180 -23.17 -0.22 13.62
N GLY A 181 -22.61 0.99 13.65
CA GLY A 181 -23.01 2.08 12.74
C GLY A 181 -22.17 2.16 11.47
N ASP A 182 -20.91 1.75 11.52
CA ASP A 182 -19.93 1.88 10.43
C ASP A 182 -19.79 0.57 9.62
N ALA A 183 -20.22 -0.57 10.15
CA ALA A 183 -20.09 -1.87 9.51
C ALA A 183 -20.81 -1.94 8.15
N ILE A 184 -22.07 -1.46 8.08
CA ILE A 184 -22.85 -1.44 6.83
C ILE A 184 -22.20 -0.51 5.80
N SER A 185 -21.72 0.65 6.23
CA SER A 185 -21.05 1.61 5.36
C SER A 185 -19.75 1.02 4.79
N ASN A 186 -18.97 0.33 5.61
CA ASN A 186 -17.71 -0.31 5.19
C ASN A 186 -17.94 -1.51 4.27
N GLU A 187 -18.98 -2.30 4.49
CA GLU A 187 -19.35 -3.41 3.60
C GLU A 187 -19.79 -2.91 2.23
N ILE A 188 -20.61 -1.84 2.18
CA ILE A 188 -20.99 -1.19 0.93
C ILE A 188 -19.77 -0.64 0.21
N VAL A 189 -18.90 0.07 0.90
CA VAL A 189 -17.68 0.64 0.30
C VAL A 189 -16.76 -0.46 -0.23
N SER A 190 -16.56 -1.55 0.51
CA SER A 190 -15.77 -2.71 0.05
C SER A 190 -16.38 -3.33 -1.21
N SER A 191 -17.71 -3.44 -1.28
CA SER A 191 -18.41 -3.95 -2.46
C SER A 191 -18.28 -3.00 -3.68
N VAL A 192 -18.33 -1.69 -3.43
CA VAL A 192 -18.10 -0.67 -4.46
C VAL A 192 -16.66 -0.73 -4.97
N ILE A 193 -15.69 -0.87 -4.09
CA ILE A 193 -14.27 -1.02 -4.44
C ILE A 193 -14.04 -2.27 -5.30
N ALA A 194 -14.58 -3.41 -4.91
CA ALA A 194 -14.50 -4.64 -5.69
C ALA A 194 -15.06 -4.44 -7.09
N TYR A 195 -16.28 -3.87 -7.18
CA TYR A 195 -16.90 -3.58 -8.47
C TYR A 195 -16.07 -2.65 -9.35
N ILE A 196 -15.48 -1.58 -8.76
CA ILE A 196 -14.61 -0.66 -9.50
C ILE A 196 -13.39 -1.40 -10.04
N ASN A 197 -12.74 -2.23 -9.24
CA ASN A 197 -11.54 -2.94 -9.66
C ASN A 197 -11.84 -3.96 -10.79
N ASP A 198 -12.98 -4.64 -10.73
CA ASP A 198 -13.41 -5.60 -11.76
C ASP A 198 -13.79 -4.90 -13.09
N HIS A 199 -14.19 -3.62 -13.02
CA HIS A 199 -14.67 -2.84 -14.17
C HIS A 199 -13.86 -1.57 -14.44
N LEU A 200 -12.58 -1.56 -14.03
CA LEU A 200 -11.74 -0.36 -13.95
C LEU A 200 -11.58 0.38 -15.27
N THR A 201 -11.49 -0.36 -16.39
CA THR A 201 -11.26 0.20 -17.73
C THR A 201 -12.55 0.59 -18.46
N GLU A 202 -13.71 0.20 -17.92
CA GLU A 202 -14.99 0.50 -18.53
C GLU A 202 -15.37 1.98 -18.40
N ASP A 203 -16.42 2.33 -19.15
CA ASP A 203 -17.01 3.66 -19.08
C ASP A 203 -17.76 3.88 -17.76
N TRP A 204 -17.19 4.72 -16.94
CA TRP A 204 -17.52 4.87 -15.52
C TRP A 204 -18.37 6.09 -15.23
N THR A 205 -19.45 5.93 -14.48
CA THR A 205 -20.24 7.04 -13.93
C THR A 205 -20.79 6.68 -12.55
N LEU A 206 -20.94 7.68 -11.68
CA LEU A 206 -21.61 7.50 -10.38
C LEU A 206 -23.06 7.00 -10.55
N GLY A 207 -23.71 7.27 -11.68
CA GLY A 207 -25.04 6.75 -11.99
C GLY A 207 -25.08 5.23 -12.14
N LYS A 208 -24.02 4.62 -12.68
CA LYS A 208 -23.91 3.15 -12.75
C LYS A 208 -23.85 2.54 -11.35
N LEU A 209 -23.11 3.16 -10.41
CA LEU A 209 -23.06 2.70 -9.01
C LEU A 209 -24.41 2.86 -8.32
N GLU A 210 -25.08 4.01 -8.50
CA GLU A 210 -26.40 4.25 -7.94
C GLU A 210 -27.40 3.17 -8.37
N SER A 211 -27.41 2.84 -9.67
CA SER A 211 -28.28 1.79 -10.21
C SER A 211 -27.91 0.39 -9.72
N LYS A 212 -26.63 0.11 -9.49
CA LYS A 212 -26.16 -1.21 -9.06
C LYS A 212 -26.34 -1.48 -7.58
N PHE A 213 -26.03 -0.48 -6.76
CA PHE A 213 -26.01 -0.62 -5.30
C PHE A 213 -27.27 -0.08 -4.62
N PHE A 214 -28.17 0.57 -5.36
CA PHE A 214 -29.42 1.15 -4.86
C PHE A 214 -29.24 2.24 -3.76
N PHE A 215 -28.11 2.92 -3.79
CA PHE A 215 -27.81 4.06 -2.92
C PHE A 215 -27.57 5.31 -3.77
N SER A 216 -28.00 6.48 -3.26
CA SER A 216 -27.81 7.74 -3.96
C SER A 216 -26.32 8.06 -4.20
N LYS A 217 -26.01 8.74 -5.30
CA LYS A 217 -24.65 9.21 -5.65
C LYS A 217 -23.99 9.96 -4.49
N SER A 218 -24.76 10.80 -3.82
CA SER A 218 -24.27 11.60 -2.68
C SER A 218 -23.92 10.72 -1.48
N TYR A 219 -24.73 9.73 -1.17
CA TYR A 219 -24.47 8.78 -0.11
C TYR A 219 -23.21 7.95 -0.42
N LEU A 220 -23.17 7.33 -1.60
CA LEU A 220 -22.02 6.51 -2.04
C LEU A 220 -20.71 7.30 -1.98
N ASN A 221 -20.68 8.50 -2.53
CA ASN A 221 -19.47 9.32 -2.55
C ASN A 221 -19.04 9.78 -1.15
N ARG A 222 -20.01 10.07 -0.26
CA ARG A 222 -19.73 10.44 1.13
C ARG A 222 -19.20 9.25 1.94
N ALA A 223 -19.87 8.10 1.87
CA ALA A 223 -19.44 6.87 2.54
C ALA A 223 -18.04 6.44 2.07
N PHE A 224 -17.84 6.47 0.75
CA PHE A 224 -16.56 6.15 0.12
C PHE A 224 -15.44 7.09 0.59
N LYS A 225 -15.71 8.40 0.64
CA LYS A 225 -14.73 9.39 1.10
C LYS A 225 -14.43 9.26 2.60
N MET A 226 -15.42 8.91 3.42
CA MET A 226 -15.20 8.64 4.85
C MET A 226 -14.32 7.40 5.06
N SER A 227 -14.59 6.31 4.35
CA SER A 227 -13.83 5.05 4.47
C SER A 227 -12.45 5.08 3.81
N THR A 228 -12.31 5.75 2.66
CA THR A 228 -11.06 5.69 1.88
C THR A 228 -10.26 7.00 1.89
N GLY A 229 -10.83 8.09 2.40
CA GLY A 229 -10.27 9.44 2.37
C GLY A 229 -10.30 10.09 0.98
N SER A 230 -10.77 9.43 -0.08
CA SER A 230 -10.85 9.96 -1.44
C SER A 230 -12.25 9.87 -2.03
N SER A 231 -12.56 10.70 -3.04
CA SER A 231 -13.79 10.51 -3.79
C SER A 231 -13.73 9.24 -4.63
N VAL A 232 -14.90 8.69 -4.99
CA VAL A 232 -14.99 7.54 -5.91
C VAL A 232 -14.23 7.81 -7.22
N TRP A 233 -14.36 9.02 -7.77
CA TRP A 233 -13.69 9.37 -9.02
C TRP A 233 -12.18 9.47 -8.88
N ASP A 234 -11.67 10.07 -7.80
CA ASP A 234 -10.23 10.16 -7.54
C ASP A 234 -9.61 8.76 -7.36
N TYR A 235 -10.35 7.86 -6.71
CA TYR A 235 -9.96 6.46 -6.59
C TYR A 235 -9.83 5.77 -7.96
N VAL A 236 -10.85 5.87 -8.81
CA VAL A 236 -10.83 5.29 -10.17
C VAL A 236 -9.66 5.86 -10.97
N VAL A 237 -9.47 7.18 -10.96
CA VAL A 237 -8.36 7.83 -11.67
C VAL A 237 -7.01 7.32 -11.15
N MET A 238 -6.85 7.22 -9.84
CA MET A 238 -5.61 6.72 -9.23
C MET A 238 -5.31 5.27 -9.67
N LYS A 239 -6.30 4.37 -9.61
CA LYS A 239 -6.15 2.97 -10.05
C LYS A 239 -5.79 2.87 -11.53
N ARG A 240 -6.46 3.64 -12.39
CA ARG A 240 -6.15 3.72 -13.83
C ARG A 240 -4.73 4.18 -14.10
N LEU A 241 -4.26 5.21 -13.37
CA LEU A 241 -2.90 5.71 -13.52
C LEU A 241 -1.84 4.68 -13.08
N LEU A 242 -2.13 3.86 -12.08
CA LEU A 242 -1.25 2.76 -11.68
C LEU A 242 -1.17 1.68 -12.76
N VAL A 243 -2.32 1.29 -13.35
CA VAL A 243 -2.34 0.37 -14.49
C VAL A 243 -1.57 0.95 -15.68
N ALA A 244 -1.82 2.22 -16.05
CA ALA A 244 -1.08 2.88 -17.12
C ALA A 244 0.44 2.87 -16.88
N ARG A 245 0.86 3.08 -15.64
CA ARG A 245 2.28 3.05 -15.30
C ARG A 245 2.91 1.66 -15.44
N ALA A 246 2.17 0.60 -15.13
CA ALA A 246 2.60 -0.77 -15.38
C ALA A 246 2.76 -1.03 -16.90
N LEU A 247 1.76 -0.66 -17.70
CA LEU A 247 1.80 -0.79 -19.17
C LEU A 247 2.98 -0.04 -19.81
N LEU A 248 3.29 1.17 -19.32
CA LEU A 248 4.47 1.93 -19.78
C LEU A 248 5.79 1.20 -19.47
N ARG A 249 5.86 0.51 -18.33
CA ARG A 249 7.02 -0.31 -17.94
C ARG A 249 7.18 -1.57 -18.79
N GLU A 250 6.07 -2.14 -19.25
CA GLU A 250 6.03 -3.24 -20.19
C GLU A 250 6.45 -2.81 -21.62
N GLY A 251 6.63 -1.49 -21.84
CA GLY A 251 7.11 -0.93 -23.11
C GLY A 251 6.01 -0.32 -23.98
N LYS A 252 4.75 -0.32 -23.52
CA LYS A 252 3.65 0.33 -24.25
C LYS A 252 3.87 1.82 -24.42
N SER A 253 3.39 2.39 -25.51
CA SER A 253 3.39 3.82 -25.70
C SER A 253 2.43 4.53 -24.74
N ALA A 254 2.61 5.84 -24.53
CA ALA A 254 1.74 6.61 -23.65
C ALA A 254 0.28 6.66 -24.14
N ASN A 255 0.04 6.59 -25.45
CA ASN A 255 -1.30 6.53 -26.03
C ASN A 255 -1.95 5.18 -25.74
N GLU A 256 -1.27 4.05 -26.04
CA GLU A 256 -1.76 2.71 -25.74
C GLU A 256 -2.07 2.54 -24.26
N ALA A 257 -1.15 2.97 -23.37
CA ALA A 257 -1.36 2.90 -21.93
C ALA A 257 -2.58 3.73 -21.47
N SER A 258 -2.80 4.92 -22.07
CA SER A 258 -3.96 5.77 -21.80
C SER A 258 -5.28 5.08 -22.17
N GLU A 259 -5.34 4.49 -23.36
CA GLU A 259 -6.55 3.81 -23.86
C GLU A 259 -6.85 2.54 -23.08
N GLU A 260 -5.84 1.67 -22.88
CA GLU A 260 -6.01 0.40 -22.19
C GLU A 260 -6.38 0.54 -20.71
N CYS A 261 -5.93 1.61 -20.04
CA CYS A 261 -6.33 1.88 -18.66
C CYS A 261 -7.66 2.64 -18.53
N GLY A 262 -8.35 2.93 -19.64
CA GLY A 262 -9.72 3.44 -19.67
C GLY A 262 -9.85 4.96 -19.64
N PHE A 263 -8.82 5.74 -19.99
CA PHE A 263 -8.98 7.17 -20.22
C PHE A 263 -9.53 7.42 -21.65
N ARG A 264 -10.56 8.25 -21.75
CA ARG A 264 -11.16 8.63 -23.03
C ARG A 264 -10.40 9.76 -23.76
N ASP A 265 -9.63 10.53 -23.02
CA ASP A 265 -8.93 11.70 -23.51
C ASP A 265 -7.48 11.70 -22.99
N TYR A 266 -6.53 11.69 -23.93
CA TYR A 266 -5.11 11.68 -23.65
C TYR A 266 -4.66 12.92 -22.86
N SER A 267 -5.25 14.10 -23.13
CA SER A 267 -4.88 15.33 -22.41
C SER A 267 -5.24 15.24 -20.92
N SER A 268 -6.41 14.64 -20.62
CA SER A 268 -6.82 14.37 -19.23
C SER A 268 -5.88 13.37 -18.56
N PHE A 269 -5.58 12.25 -19.25
CA PHE A 269 -4.60 11.27 -18.78
C PHE A 269 -3.25 11.92 -18.48
N TYR A 270 -2.67 12.67 -19.42
CA TYR A 270 -1.38 13.31 -19.27
C TYR A 270 -1.33 14.25 -18.05
N ARG A 271 -2.36 15.10 -17.88
CA ARG A 271 -2.43 16.01 -16.73
C ARG A 271 -2.51 15.28 -15.39
N GLN A 272 -3.37 14.26 -15.31
CA GLN A 272 -3.53 13.46 -14.10
C GLN A 272 -2.25 12.66 -13.78
N TYR A 273 -1.63 12.08 -14.80
CA TYR A 273 -0.38 11.33 -14.67
C TYR A 273 0.74 12.21 -14.13
N LYS A 274 0.96 13.37 -14.77
CA LYS A 274 1.99 14.33 -14.33
C LYS A 274 1.73 14.89 -12.93
N LYS A 275 0.46 15.18 -12.63
CA LYS A 275 0.06 15.62 -11.27
C LYS A 275 0.38 14.56 -10.22
N ARG A 276 0.14 13.29 -10.53
CA ARG A 276 0.28 12.19 -9.57
C ARG A 276 1.73 11.73 -9.39
N PHE A 277 2.49 11.65 -10.47
CA PHE A 277 3.83 11.06 -10.47
C PHE A 277 4.96 12.07 -10.64
N GLY A 278 4.66 13.34 -10.84
CA GLY A 278 5.66 14.40 -11.03
C GLY A 278 6.34 14.39 -12.40
N VAL A 279 6.20 13.31 -13.18
CA VAL A 279 6.86 13.10 -14.48
C VAL A 279 5.83 12.88 -15.59
N SER A 280 6.22 13.09 -16.85
CA SER A 280 5.34 12.76 -17.98
C SER A 280 5.32 11.25 -18.26
N PRO A 281 4.23 10.69 -18.83
CA PRO A 281 4.17 9.28 -19.20
C PRO A 281 5.34 8.83 -20.09
N SER A 282 5.68 9.64 -21.09
CA SER A 282 6.78 9.33 -22.01
C SER A 282 8.16 9.44 -21.37
N SER A 283 8.33 10.29 -20.35
CA SER A 283 9.58 10.40 -19.59
C SER A 283 9.72 9.21 -18.63
N ASP A 284 8.66 8.81 -17.97
CA ASP A 284 8.65 7.65 -17.06
C ASP A 284 9.00 6.36 -17.82
N ARG A 285 8.43 6.15 -19.01
CA ARG A 285 8.78 5.04 -19.90
C ARG A 285 10.28 5.00 -20.24
N ARG A 286 10.85 6.13 -20.69
CA ARG A 286 12.28 6.21 -21.10
C ARG A 286 13.24 5.98 -19.94
N SER A 287 12.89 6.39 -18.73
CA SER A 287 13.70 6.13 -17.55
C SER A 287 13.78 4.63 -17.22
N GLN A 288 12.75 3.87 -17.55
CA GLN A 288 12.71 2.42 -17.34
C GLN A 288 13.53 1.65 -18.42
N GLU A 289 13.53 2.13 -19.66
CA GLU A 289 14.35 1.54 -20.74
C GLU A 289 15.85 1.66 -20.42
N LYS A 290 16.28 2.77 -19.79
CA LYS A 290 17.68 2.98 -19.38
C LYS A 290 18.12 2.12 -18.19
N ASN A 291 17.20 1.70 -17.33
CA ASN A 291 17.50 0.86 -16.17
C ASN A 291 17.49 -0.65 -16.50
N ARG A 292 17.09 -1.01 -17.73
CA ARG A 292 17.09 -2.40 -18.24
C ARG A 292 18.32 -2.75 -19.07
N THR A 293 19.13 -1.77 -19.45
CA THR A 293 20.41 -1.89 -20.15
C THR A 293 21.57 -1.69 -19.20
#